data_70fcd96cde07b78dbb7e1a0f7b05cfa0
#
_entry.id   70fcd96cde07b78dbb7e1a0f7b05cfa0
#
_cell.length_a   1.000
_cell.length_b   1.000
_cell.length_c   1.000
_cell.angle_alpha   90.00
_cell.angle_beta   90.00
_cell.angle_gamma   90.00
#
_symmetry.space_group_name_H-M   'P 1'
#
loop_
_entity.id
_entity.type
_entity.pdbx_description
1 polymer ?
#
loop_
_entity_poly.entity_id
_entity_poly.type
_entity_poly.pdbx_seq_one_letter_code
_entity_poly.pdbx_strand_id
1 'polypeptide(L)'
;QHDAAHRWLNYGIQARKGILLLTGDIGCGKTLLSRRLIVGLSPAQYDVALVANPALSPSELLDEVLAQFGLGLVQSKAARLQMLNERLQLNEQRGVSSVLVVDEAQAIESLNGFEELRLLTNFQLNDRYLLTVVLIGQPELRGLVADIPQLNQRIAVRTHLGPFTSEETTAYIAARMEAVTDRTDVFTKEAIASIFEQSRGIGRVINALCDQCLFAGAIEQVTQIDDRLVQRIGPLTNTPTPVEKSTAKDPKEIGSYQEVISKYASGRQ
;
A
#
# COMPACT_ATOMS: atom_id res chain seq x y z
N GLN A 1 8.53 -0.24 11.11
CA GLN A 1 8.94 -0.10 9.70
C GLN A 1 8.03 0.86 8.93
N HIS A 2 6.71 0.67 8.90
CA HIS A 2 5.75 1.46 8.13
C HIS A 2 5.77 2.95 8.48
N ASP A 3 5.82 3.30 9.76
CA ASP A 3 5.88 4.70 10.20
C ASP A 3 7.23 5.37 9.84
N ALA A 4 8.32 4.63 9.86
CA ALA A 4 9.60 5.13 9.40
C ALA A 4 9.57 5.41 7.89
N ALA A 5 9.06 4.47 7.09
CA ALA A 5 8.91 4.64 5.65
C ALA A 5 8.01 5.84 5.31
N HIS A 6 6.86 5.96 5.99
CA HIS A 6 5.95 7.09 5.83
C HIS A 6 6.63 8.43 6.15
N ARG A 7 7.39 8.52 7.26
CA ARG A 7 8.12 9.75 7.61
C ARG A 7 9.18 10.11 6.57
N TRP A 8 9.93 9.13 6.04
CA TRP A 8 10.94 9.38 5.02
C TRP A 8 10.33 9.86 3.70
N LEU A 9 9.20 9.27 3.27
CA LEU A 9 8.50 9.71 2.08
C LEU A 9 7.93 11.12 2.24
N ASN A 10 7.29 11.42 3.38
CA ASN A 10 6.80 12.76 3.68
C ASN A 10 7.92 13.79 3.69
N TYR A 11 9.06 13.47 4.34
CA TYR A 11 10.23 14.34 4.31
C TYR A 11 10.70 14.62 2.88
N GLY A 12 10.80 13.57 2.05
CA GLY A 12 11.22 13.72 0.65
C GLY A 12 10.28 14.61 -0.16
N ILE A 13 8.97 14.48 0.04
CA ILE A 13 7.95 15.31 -0.61
C ILE A 13 8.05 16.77 -0.12
N GLN A 14 8.07 16.99 1.18
CA GLN A 14 8.17 18.33 1.76
C GLN A 14 9.46 19.04 1.36
N ALA A 15 10.56 18.31 1.29
CA ALA A 15 11.85 18.82 0.85
C ALA A 15 11.99 18.89 -0.69
N ARG A 16 10.90 18.62 -1.43
CA ARG A 16 10.85 18.66 -2.90
C ARG A 16 12.03 17.94 -3.55
N LYS A 17 12.30 16.72 -3.09
CA LYS A 17 13.34 15.87 -3.67
C LYS A 17 12.86 15.29 -5.01
N GLY A 18 13.79 14.98 -5.91
CA GLY A 18 13.45 14.53 -7.26
C GLY A 18 12.69 13.21 -7.27
N ILE A 19 13.33 12.13 -6.83
CA ILE A 19 12.73 10.79 -6.84
C ILE A 19 12.82 10.16 -5.45
N LEU A 20 11.73 9.52 -5.05
CA LEU A 20 11.63 8.71 -3.82
C LEU A 20 11.28 7.29 -4.24
N LEU A 21 11.90 6.30 -3.63
CA LEU A 21 11.68 4.89 -3.91
C LEU A 21 11.18 4.15 -2.67
N LEU A 22 10.00 3.58 -2.78
CA LEU A 22 9.43 2.64 -1.82
C LEU A 22 9.36 1.26 -2.45
N THR A 23 10.06 0.29 -1.88
CA THR A 23 9.92 -1.11 -2.27
C THR A 23 9.38 -1.94 -1.12
N GLY A 24 8.89 -3.14 -1.41
CA GLY A 24 8.47 -4.07 -0.36
C GLY A 24 7.83 -5.31 -0.92
N ASP A 25 7.78 -6.37 -0.10
CA ASP A 25 7.25 -7.66 -0.49
C ASP A 25 5.74 -7.61 -0.77
N ILE A 26 5.25 -8.61 -1.48
CA ILE A 26 3.81 -8.72 -1.78
C ILE A 26 3.03 -8.87 -0.48
N GLY A 27 1.98 -8.07 -0.31
CA GLY A 27 1.13 -8.14 0.88
C GLY A 27 1.64 -7.38 2.12
N CYS A 28 2.82 -6.72 2.06
CA CYS A 28 3.40 -5.95 3.17
C CYS A 28 2.83 -4.52 3.31
N GLY A 29 1.79 -4.14 2.59
CA GLY A 29 1.07 -2.89 2.83
C GLY A 29 1.55 -1.67 2.04
N LYS A 30 2.33 -1.82 0.95
CA LYS A 30 2.78 -0.71 0.09
C LYS A 30 1.64 0.20 -0.36
N THR A 31 0.60 -0.38 -0.94
CA THR A 31 -0.57 0.37 -1.43
C THR A 31 -1.35 1.05 -0.29
N LEU A 32 -1.39 0.45 0.90
CA LEU A 32 -1.98 1.10 2.07
C LEU A 32 -1.15 2.31 2.49
N LEU A 33 0.18 2.17 2.49
CA LEU A 33 1.09 3.26 2.81
C LEU A 33 0.99 4.40 1.79
N SER A 34 0.91 4.08 0.48
CA SER A 34 0.74 5.09 -0.56
C SER A 34 -0.57 5.86 -0.42
N ARG A 35 -1.67 5.17 -0.12
CA ARG A 35 -2.97 5.82 0.15
C ARG A 35 -2.91 6.72 1.37
N ARG A 36 -2.32 6.25 2.48
CA ARG A 36 -2.11 7.06 3.69
C ARG A 36 -1.27 8.30 3.38
N LEU A 37 -0.22 8.15 2.59
CA LEU A 37 0.63 9.25 2.15
C LEU A 37 -0.20 10.29 1.37
N ILE A 38 -0.93 9.86 0.34
CA ILE A 38 -1.75 10.75 -0.50
C ILE A 38 -2.83 11.47 0.31
N VAL A 39 -3.57 10.74 1.16
CA VAL A 39 -4.62 11.33 2.02
C VAL A 39 -4.02 12.35 3.00
N GLY A 40 -2.78 12.17 3.44
CA GLY A 40 -2.07 13.10 4.32
C GLY A 40 -1.59 14.39 3.63
N LEU A 41 -1.58 14.44 2.30
CA LEU A 41 -1.20 15.61 1.53
C LEU A 41 -2.41 16.52 1.32
N SER A 42 -2.41 17.70 1.97
CA SER A 42 -3.50 18.67 1.83
C SER A 42 -3.63 19.18 0.38
N PRO A 43 -4.82 19.11 -0.25
CA PRO A 43 -5.02 19.64 -1.61
C PRO A 43 -4.74 21.13 -1.76
N ALA A 44 -4.73 21.88 -0.66
CA ALA A 44 -4.36 23.29 -0.67
C ALA A 44 -2.85 23.53 -0.88
N GLN A 45 -2.03 22.50 -0.57
CA GLN A 45 -0.56 22.61 -0.63
C GLN A 45 0.06 21.66 -1.66
N TYR A 46 -0.70 20.64 -2.11
CA TYR A 46 -0.17 19.60 -2.99
C TYR A 46 -1.14 19.32 -4.15
N ASP A 47 -0.58 19.27 -5.35
CA ASP A 47 -1.24 18.75 -6.56
C ASP A 47 -0.69 17.34 -6.81
N VAL A 48 -1.53 16.32 -6.59
CA VAL A 48 -1.11 14.92 -6.57
C VAL A 48 -1.71 14.16 -7.74
N ALA A 49 -0.83 13.59 -8.55
CA ALA A 49 -1.18 12.64 -9.61
C ALA A 49 -0.85 11.21 -9.17
N LEU A 50 -1.75 10.25 -9.42
CA LEU A 50 -1.56 8.83 -9.09
C LEU A 50 -1.71 7.96 -10.34
N VAL A 51 -0.63 7.32 -10.76
CA VAL A 51 -0.63 6.25 -11.76
C VAL A 51 -0.63 4.92 -11.03
N ALA A 52 -1.77 4.26 -10.99
CA ALA A 52 -1.96 3.01 -10.24
C ALA A 52 -1.59 1.75 -11.05
N ASN A 53 -1.61 1.83 -12.37
CA ASN A 53 -1.21 0.74 -13.27
C ASN A 53 -0.32 1.30 -14.39
N PRO A 54 1.01 1.25 -14.23
CA PRO A 54 1.95 1.79 -15.20
C PRO A 54 2.38 0.78 -16.28
N ALA A 55 1.64 -0.33 -16.48
CA ALA A 55 1.84 -1.27 -17.58
C ALA A 55 1.38 -0.64 -18.91
N LEU A 56 2.11 0.38 -19.34
CA LEU A 56 1.79 1.27 -20.44
C LEU A 56 3.04 1.50 -21.30
N SER A 57 2.87 1.75 -22.59
CA SER A 57 3.96 2.24 -23.41
C SER A 57 4.48 3.60 -22.89
N PRO A 58 5.71 4.00 -23.18
CA PRO A 58 6.26 5.29 -22.70
C PRO A 58 5.40 6.50 -23.06
N SER A 59 4.76 6.48 -24.25
CA SER A 59 3.86 7.55 -24.67
C SER A 59 2.56 7.59 -23.87
N GLU A 60 1.96 6.41 -23.65
CA GLU A 60 0.73 6.27 -22.86
C GLU A 60 0.98 6.59 -21.38
N LEU A 61 2.16 6.26 -20.84
CA LEU A 61 2.54 6.63 -19.48
C LEU A 61 2.58 8.16 -19.31
N LEU A 62 3.13 8.88 -20.29
CA LEU A 62 3.11 10.34 -20.28
C LEU A 62 1.68 10.89 -20.40
N ASP A 63 0.85 10.28 -21.24
CA ASP A 63 -0.56 10.66 -21.37
C ASP A 63 -1.33 10.45 -20.07
N GLU A 64 -1.10 9.33 -19.40
CA GLU A 64 -1.70 9.06 -18.10
C GLU A 64 -1.27 10.07 -17.03
N VAL A 65 0.02 10.41 -16.98
CA VAL A 65 0.53 11.45 -16.07
C VAL A 65 -0.18 12.79 -16.31
N LEU A 66 -0.34 13.20 -17.58
CA LEU A 66 -1.05 14.43 -17.92
C LEU A 66 -2.50 14.36 -17.48
N ALA A 67 -3.21 13.27 -17.78
CA ALA A 67 -4.59 13.07 -17.40
C ALA A 67 -4.79 13.15 -15.88
N GLN A 68 -3.88 12.57 -15.10
CA GLN A 68 -3.93 12.61 -13.63
C GLN A 68 -3.70 14.02 -13.07
N PHE A 69 -2.97 14.90 -13.77
CA PHE A 69 -2.88 16.34 -13.46
C PHE A 69 -4.05 17.16 -14.02
N GLY A 70 -5.06 16.51 -14.62
CA GLY A 70 -6.20 17.19 -15.23
C GLY A 70 -5.86 17.95 -16.51
N LEU A 71 -4.82 17.53 -17.23
CA LEU A 71 -4.38 18.13 -18.48
C LEU A 71 -4.97 17.36 -19.68
N GLY A 72 -5.29 18.08 -20.75
CA GLY A 72 -5.80 17.49 -21.97
C GLY A 72 -4.73 16.75 -22.78
N LEU A 73 -5.18 15.85 -23.65
CA LEU A 73 -4.30 15.13 -24.55
C LEU A 73 -3.95 15.98 -25.77
N VAL A 74 -2.66 16.02 -26.11
CA VAL A 74 -2.13 16.64 -27.34
C VAL A 74 -1.22 15.66 -28.06
N GLN A 75 -1.17 15.75 -29.40
CA GLN A 75 -0.48 14.75 -30.21
C GLN A 75 1.05 14.80 -30.09
N SER A 76 1.62 15.99 -29.97
CA SER A 76 3.07 16.18 -29.93
C SER A 76 3.63 15.93 -28.53
N LYS A 77 4.66 15.09 -28.40
CA LYS A 77 5.41 14.91 -27.15
C LYS A 77 5.94 16.23 -26.58
N ALA A 78 6.45 17.11 -27.45
CA ALA A 78 6.95 18.42 -27.02
C ALA A 78 5.81 19.26 -26.41
N ALA A 79 4.63 19.27 -27.02
CA ALA A 79 3.46 19.99 -26.47
C ALA A 79 2.99 19.39 -25.14
N ARG A 80 3.01 18.04 -24.98
CA ARG A 80 2.71 17.36 -23.71
C ARG A 80 3.64 17.81 -22.59
N LEU A 81 4.93 17.80 -22.84
CA LEU A 81 5.94 18.24 -21.87
C LEU A 81 5.83 19.73 -21.54
N GLN A 82 5.50 20.56 -22.54
CA GLN A 82 5.25 21.99 -22.34
C GLN A 82 4.03 22.21 -21.43
N MET A 83 2.91 21.56 -21.70
CA MET A 83 1.69 21.65 -20.87
C MET A 83 1.96 21.24 -19.42
N LEU A 84 2.71 20.14 -19.22
CA LEU A 84 3.08 19.73 -17.88
C LEU A 84 3.98 20.78 -17.20
N ASN A 85 4.99 21.29 -17.91
CA ASN A 85 5.86 22.33 -17.36
C ASN A 85 5.09 23.59 -16.95
N GLU A 86 4.15 24.05 -17.79
CA GLU A 86 3.29 25.19 -17.47
C GLU A 86 2.46 24.94 -16.20
N ARG A 87 1.88 23.73 -16.06
CA ARG A 87 1.15 23.33 -14.85
C ARG A 87 2.05 23.36 -13.61
N LEU A 88 3.24 22.77 -13.70
CA LEU A 88 4.20 22.72 -12.59
C LEU A 88 4.67 24.12 -12.18
N GLN A 89 4.94 25.01 -13.14
CA GLN A 89 5.29 26.41 -12.87
C GLN A 89 4.15 27.19 -12.24
N LEU A 90 2.91 26.97 -12.71
CA LEU A 90 1.73 27.59 -12.11
C LEU A 90 1.52 27.15 -10.67
N ASN A 91 1.70 25.85 -10.39
CA ASN A 91 1.64 25.33 -9.03
C ASN A 91 2.71 25.97 -8.14
N GLU A 92 3.95 26.08 -8.63
CA GLU A 92 5.05 26.73 -7.92
C GLU A 92 4.72 28.20 -7.56
N GLN A 93 4.20 28.96 -8.51
CA GLN A 93 3.79 30.36 -8.29
C GLN A 93 2.70 30.50 -7.23
N ARG A 94 1.85 29.46 -7.08
CA ARG A 94 0.78 29.39 -6.08
C ARG A 94 1.23 28.80 -4.74
N GLY A 95 2.49 28.39 -4.61
CA GLY A 95 3.01 27.71 -3.43
C GLY A 95 2.53 26.26 -3.29
N VAL A 96 2.02 25.67 -4.37
CA VAL A 96 1.54 24.28 -4.41
C VAL A 96 2.67 23.37 -4.93
N SER A 97 2.95 22.29 -4.22
CA SER A 97 3.95 21.30 -4.61
C SER A 97 3.31 20.18 -5.45
N SER A 98 3.91 19.84 -6.59
CA SER A 98 3.41 18.77 -7.45
C SER A 98 4.08 17.44 -7.10
N VAL A 99 3.27 16.38 -6.97
CA VAL A 99 3.70 15.03 -6.60
C VAL A 99 3.10 14.02 -7.58
N LEU A 100 3.94 13.21 -8.20
CA LEU A 100 3.55 12.07 -9.01
C LEU A 100 3.82 10.78 -8.22
N VAL A 101 2.80 10.01 -7.94
CA VAL A 101 2.91 8.68 -7.34
C VAL A 101 2.69 7.64 -8.42
N VAL A 102 3.64 6.74 -8.61
CA VAL A 102 3.55 5.60 -9.53
C VAL A 102 3.56 4.32 -8.68
N ASP A 103 2.39 3.70 -8.54
CA ASP A 103 2.26 2.42 -7.82
C ASP A 103 2.53 1.25 -8.79
N GLU A 104 2.96 0.11 -8.26
CA GLU A 104 3.38 -1.08 -9.02
C GLU A 104 4.40 -0.75 -10.13
N ALA A 105 5.33 0.16 -9.86
CA ALA A 105 6.28 0.71 -10.85
C ALA A 105 7.17 -0.36 -11.52
N GLN A 106 7.32 -1.56 -10.95
CA GLN A 106 7.97 -2.69 -11.63
C GLN A 106 7.19 -3.19 -12.85
N ALA A 107 5.90 -2.82 -13.00
CA ALA A 107 5.10 -3.16 -14.17
C ALA A 107 5.34 -2.25 -15.38
N ILE A 108 6.19 -1.23 -15.26
CA ILE A 108 6.64 -0.43 -16.41
C ILE A 108 7.38 -1.33 -17.39
N GLU A 109 6.83 -1.50 -18.60
CA GLU A 109 7.22 -2.54 -19.55
C GLU A 109 8.63 -2.38 -20.12
N SER A 110 9.22 -1.18 -20.07
CA SER A 110 10.51 -0.91 -20.71
C SER A 110 11.37 0.09 -19.94
N LEU A 111 12.69 0.02 -20.15
CA LEU A 111 13.63 1.03 -19.68
C LEU A 111 13.27 2.44 -20.20
N ASN A 112 12.66 2.54 -21.38
CA ASN A 112 12.19 3.81 -21.93
C ASN A 112 11.05 4.44 -21.10
N GLY A 113 10.19 3.64 -20.46
CA GLY A 113 9.18 4.16 -19.53
C GLY A 113 9.80 4.80 -18.29
N PHE A 114 10.83 4.19 -17.73
CA PHE A 114 11.61 4.79 -16.65
C PHE A 114 12.38 6.03 -17.09
N GLU A 115 12.84 6.06 -18.34
CA GLU A 115 13.50 7.24 -18.92
C GLU A 115 12.52 8.40 -19.07
N GLU A 116 11.25 8.15 -19.43
CA GLU A 116 10.21 9.19 -19.41
C GLU A 116 10.06 9.80 -18.00
N LEU A 117 9.93 8.96 -16.97
CA LEU A 117 9.83 9.44 -15.58
C LEU A 117 11.08 10.22 -15.16
N ARG A 118 12.28 9.79 -15.58
CA ARG A 118 13.52 10.53 -15.35
C ARG A 118 13.49 11.91 -16.01
N LEU A 119 13.01 11.99 -17.24
CA LEU A 119 12.92 13.27 -17.97
C LEU A 119 11.96 14.24 -17.27
N LEU A 120 10.89 13.76 -16.63
CA LEU A 120 9.99 14.62 -15.86
C LEU A 120 10.69 15.28 -14.65
N THR A 121 11.75 14.68 -14.12
CA THR A 121 12.54 15.28 -13.05
C THR A 121 13.52 16.36 -13.54
N ASN A 122 13.57 16.65 -14.84
CA ASN A 122 14.31 17.80 -15.35
C ASN A 122 13.56 19.13 -15.12
N PHE A 123 12.26 19.08 -14.80
CA PHE A 123 11.52 20.27 -14.36
C PHE A 123 11.98 20.66 -12.95
N GLN A 124 12.96 21.54 -12.89
CA GLN A 124 13.56 21.98 -11.62
C GLN A 124 13.94 23.45 -11.67
N LEU A 125 13.98 24.06 -10.52
CA LEU A 125 14.63 25.35 -10.27
C LEU A 125 16.07 25.10 -9.78
N ASN A 126 16.82 26.16 -9.51
CA ASN A 126 18.22 26.05 -9.08
C ASN A 126 18.40 25.24 -7.78
N ASP A 127 17.40 25.26 -6.89
CA ASP A 127 17.47 24.73 -5.53
C ASP A 127 16.48 23.59 -5.25
N ARG A 128 15.52 23.32 -6.15
CA ARG A 128 14.44 22.34 -5.91
C ARG A 128 13.81 21.81 -7.20
N TYR A 129 13.19 20.65 -7.09
CA TYR A 129 12.41 20.06 -8.16
C TYR A 129 10.99 20.62 -8.16
N LEU A 130 10.45 20.89 -9.36
CA LEU A 130 9.04 21.29 -9.54
C LEU A 130 8.09 20.09 -9.41
N LEU A 131 8.61 18.87 -9.64
CA LEU A 131 7.88 17.62 -9.53
C LEU A 131 8.67 16.63 -8.66
N THR A 132 8.05 16.11 -7.61
CA THR A 132 8.55 14.97 -6.86
C THR A 132 7.88 13.69 -7.36
N VAL A 133 8.67 12.70 -7.75
CA VAL A 133 8.19 11.39 -8.21
C VAL A 133 8.38 10.36 -7.11
N VAL A 134 7.32 9.67 -6.73
CA VAL A 134 7.33 8.56 -5.75
C VAL A 134 7.12 7.27 -6.52
N LEU A 135 8.15 6.45 -6.63
CA LEU A 135 8.09 5.11 -7.24
C LEU A 135 7.83 4.08 -6.14
N ILE A 136 6.75 3.32 -6.29
CA ILE A 136 6.35 2.27 -5.36
C ILE A 136 6.28 0.96 -6.11
N GLY A 137 6.88 -0.10 -5.57
CA GLY A 137 6.85 -1.39 -6.25
C GLY A 137 7.40 -2.56 -5.43
N GLN A 138 7.50 -3.70 -6.09
CA GLN A 138 8.06 -4.92 -5.54
C GLN A 138 9.59 -4.83 -5.47
N PRO A 139 10.27 -5.76 -4.77
CA PRO A 139 11.74 -5.71 -4.61
C PRO A 139 12.51 -5.64 -5.93
N GLU A 140 11.97 -6.23 -7.01
CA GLU A 140 12.54 -6.23 -8.37
C GLU A 140 12.76 -4.82 -8.92
N LEU A 141 11.91 -3.87 -8.50
CA LEU A 141 12.04 -2.46 -8.88
C LEU A 141 13.43 -1.88 -8.55
N ARG A 142 14.09 -2.40 -7.49
CA ARG A 142 15.46 -1.97 -7.15
C ARG A 142 16.45 -2.32 -8.23
N GLY A 143 16.34 -3.53 -8.79
CA GLY A 143 17.19 -3.98 -9.91
C GLY A 143 16.94 -3.12 -11.15
N LEU A 144 15.67 -2.96 -11.55
CA LEU A 144 15.29 -2.16 -12.71
C LEU A 144 15.81 -0.72 -12.63
N VAL A 145 15.73 -0.10 -11.46
CA VAL A 145 16.24 1.26 -11.24
C VAL A 145 17.78 1.28 -11.22
N ALA A 146 18.43 0.26 -10.67
CA ALA A 146 19.90 0.18 -10.61
C ALA A 146 20.51 0.07 -12.02
N ASP A 147 19.81 -0.55 -12.95
CA ASP A 147 20.22 -0.71 -14.35
C ASP A 147 20.14 0.61 -15.14
N ILE A 148 19.58 1.68 -14.55
CA ILE A 148 19.52 3.02 -15.14
C ILE A 148 20.30 4.00 -14.25
N PRO A 149 21.62 4.16 -14.44
CA PRO A 149 22.48 4.95 -13.55
C PRO A 149 21.99 6.38 -13.34
N GLN A 150 21.48 7.01 -14.38
CA GLN A 150 21.01 8.40 -14.35
C GLN A 150 19.72 8.56 -13.51
N LEU A 151 18.82 7.57 -13.52
CA LEU A 151 17.63 7.53 -12.66
C LEU A 151 18.06 7.25 -11.22
N ASN A 152 18.93 6.25 -11.06
CA ASN A 152 19.42 5.79 -9.77
C ASN A 152 20.11 6.91 -8.96
N GLN A 153 20.85 7.79 -9.61
CA GLN A 153 21.48 8.96 -9.00
C GLN A 153 20.50 10.03 -8.52
N ARG A 154 19.29 10.07 -9.07
CA ARG A 154 18.24 11.04 -8.69
C ARG A 154 17.36 10.59 -7.54
N ILE A 155 17.51 9.35 -7.08
CA ILE A 155 16.74 8.84 -5.95
C ILE A 155 17.34 9.37 -4.65
N ALA A 156 16.63 10.31 -4.04
CA ALA A 156 17.03 10.96 -2.80
C ALA A 156 16.64 10.17 -1.53
N VAL A 157 15.55 9.39 -1.60
CA VAL A 157 15.07 8.57 -0.49
C VAL A 157 14.81 7.15 -0.99
N ARG A 158 15.32 6.18 -0.23
CA ARG A 158 15.06 4.74 -0.46
C ARG A 158 14.54 4.14 0.82
N THR A 159 13.39 3.49 0.72
CA THR A 159 12.80 2.78 1.85
C THR A 159 12.24 1.45 1.40
N HIS A 160 12.12 0.51 2.34
CA HIS A 160 11.62 -0.83 2.07
C HIS A 160 10.68 -1.28 3.16
N LEU A 161 9.60 -1.94 2.75
CA LEU A 161 8.67 -2.61 3.65
C LEU A 161 8.89 -4.11 3.56
N GLY A 162 9.40 -4.67 4.63
CA GLY A 162 9.43 -6.12 4.84
C GLY A 162 8.20 -6.61 5.61
N PRO A 163 8.13 -7.92 5.87
CA PRO A 163 7.16 -8.50 6.78
C PRO A 163 7.23 -7.89 8.17
N PHE A 164 6.15 -7.93 8.91
CA PHE A 164 6.10 -7.54 10.32
C PHE A 164 6.96 -8.49 11.17
N THR A 165 7.58 -7.97 12.22
CA THR A 165 8.11 -8.81 13.31
C THR A 165 6.97 -9.41 14.14
N SER A 166 7.28 -10.30 15.08
CA SER A 166 6.30 -10.86 16.01
C SER A 166 5.62 -9.76 16.83
N GLU A 167 6.40 -8.80 17.32
CA GLU A 167 5.91 -7.66 18.09
C GLU A 167 5.04 -6.73 17.22
N GLU A 168 5.47 -6.45 15.99
CA GLU A 168 4.70 -5.65 15.04
C GLU A 168 3.40 -6.35 14.64
N THR A 169 3.41 -7.69 14.49
CA THR A 169 2.21 -8.50 14.22
C THR A 169 1.22 -8.39 15.37
N THR A 170 1.70 -8.52 16.61
CA THR A 170 0.86 -8.37 17.81
C THR A 170 0.22 -6.98 17.86
N ALA A 171 1.01 -5.94 17.68
CA ALA A 171 0.52 -4.56 17.67
C ALA A 171 -0.47 -4.31 16.51
N TYR A 172 -0.22 -4.91 15.34
CA TYR A 172 -1.08 -4.79 14.18
C TYR A 172 -2.45 -5.43 14.41
N ILE A 173 -2.49 -6.66 14.94
CA ILE A 173 -3.75 -7.36 15.27
C ILE A 173 -4.50 -6.57 16.35
N ALA A 174 -3.84 -6.12 17.40
CA ALA A 174 -4.44 -5.32 18.46
C ALA A 174 -5.09 -4.04 17.91
N ALA A 175 -4.35 -3.24 17.12
CA ALA A 175 -4.87 -2.02 16.52
C ALA A 175 -6.06 -2.25 15.58
N ARG A 176 -6.08 -3.40 14.88
CA ARG A 176 -7.22 -3.79 14.03
C ARG A 176 -8.45 -4.16 14.85
N MET A 177 -8.25 -4.85 15.98
CA MET A 177 -9.35 -5.20 16.90
C MET A 177 -9.89 -3.96 17.61
N GLU A 178 -9.05 -3.08 18.13
CA GLU A 178 -9.45 -1.82 18.78
C GLU A 178 -10.31 -0.92 17.87
N ALA A 179 -10.13 -1.00 16.55
CA ALA A 179 -10.92 -0.24 15.59
C ALA A 179 -12.40 -0.73 15.49
N VAL A 180 -12.70 -1.94 15.96
CA VAL A 180 -14.03 -2.58 15.80
C VAL A 180 -14.64 -3.08 17.10
N THR A 181 -13.87 -3.15 18.20
CA THR A 181 -14.34 -3.62 19.50
C THR A 181 -13.50 -3.05 20.65
N ASP A 182 -14.12 -2.84 21.79
CA ASP A 182 -13.42 -2.48 23.05
C ASP A 182 -12.72 -3.70 23.70
N ARG A 183 -12.89 -4.90 23.16
CA ARG A 183 -12.29 -6.12 23.69
C ARG A 183 -10.83 -6.26 23.22
N THR A 184 -9.93 -6.43 24.16
CA THR A 184 -8.50 -6.67 23.91
C THR A 184 -8.10 -8.14 23.95
N ASP A 185 -9.05 -9.03 24.35
CA ASP A 185 -8.83 -10.45 24.62
C ASP A 185 -9.39 -11.40 23.56
N VAL A 186 -9.74 -10.88 22.37
CA VAL A 186 -10.33 -11.69 21.29
C VAL A 186 -9.40 -12.79 20.81
N PHE A 187 -8.11 -12.50 20.70
CA PHE A 187 -7.06 -13.48 20.38
C PHE A 187 -6.18 -13.71 21.59
N THR A 188 -5.88 -14.97 21.91
CA THR A 188 -4.86 -15.26 22.93
C THR A 188 -3.46 -14.93 22.42
N LYS A 189 -2.48 -14.79 23.31
CA LYS A 189 -1.09 -14.57 22.93
C LYS A 189 -0.53 -15.72 22.07
N GLU A 190 -0.91 -16.93 22.40
CA GLU A 190 -0.54 -18.17 21.68
C GLU A 190 -1.17 -18.18 20.28
N ALA A 191 -2.43 -17.75 20.15
CA ALA A 191 -3.07 -17.60 18.84
C ALA A 191 -2.33 -16.58 17.95
N ILE A 192 -1.94 -15.42 18.51
CA ILE A 192 -1.19 -14.40 17.78
C ILE A 192 0.18 -14.94 17.36
N ALA A 193 0.86 -15.70 18.22
CA ALA A 193 2.13 -16.35 17.88
C ALA A 193 1.96 -17.35 16.71
N SER A 194 0.92 -18.20 16.76
CA SER A 194 0.59 -19.13 15.66
C SER A 194 0.25 -18.40 14.36
N ILE A 195 -0.48 -17.27 14.42
CA ILE A 195 -0.77 -16.43 13.25
C ILE A 195 0.53 -15.87 12.67
N PHE A 196 1.44 -15.38 13.51
CA PHE A 196 2.75 -14.90 13.05
C PHE A 196 3.55 -15.98 12.34
N GLU A 197 3.65 -17.17 12.93
CA GLU A 197 4.38 -18.30 12.35
C GLU A 197 3.83 -18.69 10.97
N GLN A 198 2.50 -18.80 10.84
CA GLN A 198 1.85 -19.18 9.59
C GLN A 198 1.90 -18.06 8.53
N SER A 199 1.74 -16.80 8.94
CA SER A 199 1.75 -15.65 8.04
C SER A 199 3.15 -15.18 7.68
N ARG A 200 4.17 -15.56 8.45
CA ARG A 200 5.53 -15.03 8.38
C ARG A 200 5.56 -13.49 8.43
N GLY A 201 4.61 -12.90 9.15
CA GLY A 201 4.48 -11.45 9.28
C GLY A 201 3.94 -10.72 8.04
N ILE A 202 3.43 -11.44 7.03
CA ILE A 202 2.86 -10.82 5.82
C ILE A 202 1.45 -10.30 6.14
N GLY A 203 1.26 -8.97 6.13
CA GLY A 203 0.01 -8.32 6.57
C GLY A 203 -1.26 -8.82 5.87
N ARG A 204 -1.21 -9.12 4.57
CA ARG A 204 -2.34 -9.71 3.83
C ARG A 204 -2.70 -11.10 4.37
N VAL A 205 -1.70 -11.92 4.68
CA VAL A 205 -1.90 -13.28 5.22
C VAL A 205 -2.41 -13.21 6.66
N ILE A 206 -1.87 -12.29 7.49
CA ILE A 206 -2.37 -12.04 8.85
C ILE A 206 -3.86 -11.71 8.82
N ASN A 207 -4.28 -10.77 7.96
CA ASN A 207 -5.69 -10.42 7.84
C ASN A 207 -6.56 -11.62 7.48
N ALA A 208 -6.16 -12.38 6.46
CA ALA A 208 -6.94 -13.54 6.01
C ALA A 208 -7.05 -14.64 7.08
N LEU A 209 -5.97 -14.90 7.83
CA LEU A 209 -5.99 -15.85 8.96
C LEU A 209 -6.89 -15.33 10.09
N CYS A 210 -6.76 -14.07 10.49
CA CYS A 210 -7.62 -13.48 11.51
C CYS A 210 -9.10 -13.55 11.12
N ASP A 211 -9.43 -13.19 9.87
CA ASP A 211 -10.80 -13.23 9.37
C ASP A 211 -11.38 -14.64 9.41
N GLN A 212 -10.61 -15.66 9.00
CA GLN A 212 -11.04 -17.06 9.05
C GLN A 212 -11.20 -17.56 10.50
N CYS A 213 -10.28 -17.17 11.40
CA CYS A 213 -10.38 -17.52 12.81
C CYS A 213 -11.63 -16.89 13.46
N LEU A 214 -11.91 -15.63 13.19
CA LEU A 214 -13.09 -14.93 13.69
C LEU A 214 -14.38 -15.58 13.18
N PHE A 215 -14.43 -15.93 11.90
CA PHE A 215 -15.56 -16.60 11.29
C PHE A 215 -15.80 -18.00 11.91
N ALA A 216 -14.76 -18.81 12.01
CA ALA A 216 -14.84 -20.15 12.64
C ALA A 216 -15.24 -20.05 14.12
N GLY A 217 -14.66 -19.12 14.87
CA GLY A 217 -15.01 -18.89 16.25
C GLY A 217 -16.45 -18.45 16.45
N ALA A 218 -17.00 -17.66 15.52
CA ALA A 218 -18.41 -17.26 15.56
C ALA A 218 -19.35 -18.45 15.31
N ILE A 219 -19.01 -19.37 14.40
CA ILE A 219 -19.76 -20.62 14.17
C ILE A 219 -19.72 -21.50 15.41
N GLU A 220 -18.58 -21.67 16.03
CA GLU A 220 -18.39 -22.50 17.21
C GLU A 220 -18.82 -21.82 18.51
N GLN A 221 -19.27 -20.56 18.45
CA GLN A 221 -19.70 -19.74 19.57
C GLN A 221 -18.65 -19.60 20.69
N VAL A 222 -17.35 -19.63 20.30
CA VAL A 222 -16.26 -19.37 21.25
C VAL A 222 -16.12 -17.87 21.50
N THR A 223 -15.76 -17.48 22.72
CA THR A 223 -15.58 -16.08 23.09
C THR A 223 -14.17 -15.56 22.85
N GLN A 224 -13.22 -16.49 22.64
CA GLN A 224 -11.80 -16.18 22.45
C GLN A 224 -11.20 -17.16 21.46
N ILE A 225 -10.33 -16.65 20.60
CA ILE A 225 -9.58 -17.42 19.60
C ILE A 225 -8.28 -17.90 20.25
N ASP A 226 -8.10 -19.20 20.34
CA ASP A 226 -6.88 -19.85 20.84
C ASP A 226 -6.00 -20.39 19.71
N ASP A 227 -4.81 -20.88 20.05
CA ASP A 227 -3.86 -21.43 19.08
C ASP A 227 -4.39 -22.69 18.37
N ARG A 228 -5.23 -23.50 19.06
CA ARG A 228 -5.81 -24.72 18.49
C ARG A 228 -6.73 -24.40 17.32
N LEU A 229 -7.53 -23.35 17.47
CA LEU A 229 -8.40 -22.88 16.40
C LEU A 229 -7.57 -22.37 15.20
N VAL A 230 -6.51 -21.60 15.46
CA VAL A 230 -5.60 -21.12 14.41
C VAL A 230 -4.91 -22.28 13.69
N GLN A 231 -4.40 -23.28 14.42
CA GLN A 231 -3.74 -24.46 13.86
C GLN A 231 -4.70 -25.31 13.02
N ARG A 232 -5.96 -25.44 13.44
CA ARG A 232 -6.99 -26.19 12.71
C ARG A 232 -7.37 -25.54 11.38
N ILE A 233 -7.40 -24.19 11.32
CA ILE A 233 -7.61 -23.44 10.07
C ILE A 233 -6.43 -23.67 9.14
N GLY A 234 -5.23 -23.78 9.68
CA GLY A 234 -4.01 -24.08 8.94
C GLY A 234 -3.52 -22.92 8.06
N PRO A 235 -2.36 -23.10 7.42
CA PRO A 235 -1.82 -22.11 6.50
C PRO A 235 -2.74 -21.96 5.28
N LEU A 236 -2.87 -20.76 4.75
CA LEU A 236 -3.69 -20.41 3.57
C LEU A 236 -3.15 -21.02 2.25
N THR A 237 -2.62 -22.24 2.31
CA THR A 237 -2.19 -23.01 1.16
C THR A 237 -3.31 -23.95 0.75
N ASN A 238 -4.13 -23.51 -0.21
CA ASN A 238 -5.06 -24.30 -1.02
C ASN A 238 -6.24 -25.00 -0.30
N THR A 239 -7.43 -24.57 -0.66
CA THR A 239 -8.76 -25.15 -0.47
C THR A 239 -9.20 -25.35 0.99
N PRO A 240 -10.36 -24.83 1.37
CA PRO A 240 -10.94 -25.15 2.65
C PRO A 240 -11.18 -26.65 2.71
N THR A 241 -10.48 -27.34 3.63
CA THR A 241 -10.84 -28.70 4.00
C THR A 241 -12.30 -28.65 4.47
N PRO A 242 -13.21 -29.47 3.93
CA PRO A 242 -14.59 -29.47 4.38
C PRO A 242 -14.57 -29.74 5.89
N VAL A 243 -15.09 -28.79 6.67
CA VAL A 243 -15.36 -29.02 8.08
C VAL A 243 -16.25 -30.24 8.15
N GLU A 244 -15.80 -31.31 8.81
CA GLU A 244 -16.66 -32.45 9.10
C GLU A 244 -17.94 -31.90 9.71
N LYS A 245 -19.09 -32.35 9.20
CA LYS A 245 -20.42 -31.90 9.57
C LYS A 245 -20.66 -32.12 11.09
N SER A 246 -20.19 -31.21 11.90
CA SER A 246 -20.81 -30.90 13.17
C SER A 246 -22.14 -30.20 12.82
N THR A 247 -23.20 -30.50 13.53
CA THR A 247 -24.57 -30.01 13.34
C THR A 247 -24.66 -28.48 13.34
N ALA A 248 -24.04 -27.86 12.32
CA ALA A 248 -23.99 -26.42 12.13
C ALA A 248 -25.28 -25.94 11.46
N LYS A 249 -25.87 -24.89 12.00
CA LYS A 249 -27.00 -24.18 11.43
C LYS A 249 -26.69 -23.74 10.00
N ASP A 250 -27.74 -23.67 9.17
CA ASP A 250 -27.69 -23.27 7.78
C ASP A 250 -26.94 -21.92 7.64
N PRO A 251 -25.97 -21.77 6.69
CA PRO A 251 -25.24 -20.50 6.45
C PRO A 251 -26.13 -19.28 6.22
N LYS A 252 -27.40 -19.48 5.86
CA LYS A 252 -28.41 -18.43 5.74
C LYS A 252 -28.88 -17.84 7.07
N GLU A 253 -28.62 -18.51 8.19
CA GLU A 253 -28.92 -18.02 9.56
C GLU A 253 -27.75 -17.22 10.17
N ILE A 254 -26.59 -17.26 9.55
CA ILE A 254 -25.42 -16.46 9.95
C ILE A 254 -25.52 -15.15 9.21
N GLY A 255 -25.85 -14.07 9.89
CA GLY A 255 -25.99 -12.72 9.31
C GLY A 255 -24.75 -12.26 8.51
N SER A 256 -24.83 -11.07 7.93
CA SER A 256 -23.74 -10.51 7.14
C SER A 256 -22.41 -10.53 7.91
N TYR A 257 -21.27 -10.54 7.19
CA TYR A 257 -19.93 -10.52 7.78
C TYR A 257 -19.77 -9.45 8.87
N GLN A 258 -20.39 -8.28 8.68
CA GLN A 258 -20.43 -7.21 9.69
C GLN A 258 -21.25 -7.58 10.94
N GLU A 259 -22.31 -8.34 10.81
CA GLU A 259 -23.11 -8.83 11.95
C GLU A 259 -22.36 -9.89 12.76
N VAL A 260 -21.58 -10.75 12.09
CA VAL A 260 -20.72 -11.75 12.74
C VAL A 260 -19.65 -11.04 13.58
N ILE A 261 -18.96 -10.06 13.02
CA ILE A 261 -17.95 -9.27 13.75
C ILE A 261 -18.60 -8.47 14.88
N SER A 262 -19.77 -7.86 14.64
CA SER A 262 -20.52 -7.11 15.66
C SER A 262 -20.93 -7.97 16.85
N LYS A 263 -21.35 -9.23 16.64
CA LYS A 263 -21.65 -10.17 17.71
C LYS A 263 -20.42 -10.51 18.54
N TYR A 264 -19.26 -10.70 17.88
CA TYR A 264 -17.98 -10.91 18.57
C TYR A 264 -17.57 -9.67 19.36
N ALA A 265 -17.77 -8.47 18.79
CA ALA A 265 -17.44 -7.20 19.40
C ALA A 265 -18.30 -6.88 20.63
N SER A 266 -19.59 -7.24 20.60
CA SER A 266 -20.53 -6.84 21.66
C SER A 266 -20.57 -7.76 22.89
N GLY A 267 -19.85 -8.89 22.87
CA GLY A 267 -19.80 -9.81 24.04
C GLY A 267 -21.14 -10.36 24.50
N ARG A 268 -22.17 -10.33 23.65
CA ARG A 268 -23.52 -10.78 24.03
C ARG A 268 -23.55 -12.32 24.05
N GLN A 269 -23.89 -12.82 25.24
CA GLN A 269 -24.30 -14.19 25.51
C GLN A 269 -25.53 -14.58 24.67
#